data_11ad283ba837b3719da2c9dbf858eeb6
#
_entry.id   11ad283ba837b3719da2c9dbf858eeb6
#
_cell.length_a   1.000
_cell.length_b   1.000
_cell.length_c   1.000
_cell.angle_alpha   90.00
_cell.angle_beta   90.00
_cell.angle_gamma   90.00
#
_symmetry.space_group_name_H-M   'P 1'
#
loop_
_entity.id
_entity.type
_entity.pdbx_description
1 polymer ?
#
loop_
_entity_poly.entity_id
_entity_poly.type
_entity_poly.pdbx_seq_one_letter_code
_entity_poly.pdbx_strand_id
1 'polypeptide(L)'
;MNTPKIRFKGFTDDWEQRKLGEVLVNLQNNTLSRADLSNETGIAKNVHYGDVLIKFGEVLDVSEEKLPMISDKSVLTKYKASFLQNGDVIVADTAEDSTVGKCSEIAGLNDEVVLSGLHTIPYRPIEKFASGYLGYYLNSSAYHKQLIPLMQGIKVTSISKSAMQNTEIVYPKSVEEQGKIGNYFQSLDHLITLHQRKCDETKELKKFMLQKMFPKNGEKNPEIRFEGFTDDWEQRKLRENLSFLKDGTHGTHKDVEDGPLLLSAKNIKNGTVQWDESDRRISEDEFKSIHANFKLKEGDVLLTIVGSIGETAILNNSEGITFQRSVAFLRPASKIISEFLYSEIQGYKFQKELNERKSTSAQPGIYLSDLGEIPISYPINMDEQVAIGHYFTNIDHLITLHQRKCEKLKELKKFMLQNMFV
;
A
#
# COMPACT_ATOMS: atom_id res chain seq x y z
N MET A 1 -1.33 0.89 -38.28
CA MET A 1 0.02 0.49 -37.81
C MET A 1 -0.14 -0.21 -36.49
N ASN A 2 0.24 -1.47 -36.44
CA ASN A 2 0.17 -2.27 -35.19
C ASN A 2 1.48 -2.13 -34.39
N THR A 3 1.79 -0.90 -33.95
CA THR A 3 3.00 -0.61 -33.17
C THR A 3 2.66 0.20 -31.95
N PRO A 4 3.25 -0.12 -30.78
CA PRO A 4 2.98 0.60 -29.54
C PRO A 4 3.58 2.01 -29.56
N LYS A 5 3.07 2.90 -28.69
CA LYS A 5 3.58 4.27 -28.55
C LYS A 5 4.99 4.33 -27.97
N ILE A 6 5.29 3.40 -27.08
CA ILE A 6 6.61 3.25 -26.46
C ILE A 6 7.13 1.86 -26.82
N ARG A 7 8.34 1.80 -27.37
CA ARG A 7 8.98 0.58 -27.84
C ARG A 7 10.48 0.62 -27.55
N PHE A 8 11.07 -0.53 -27.30
CA PHE A 8 12.52 -0.64 -27.16
C PHE A 8 13.23 -0.33 -28.47
N LYS A 9 14.37 0.36 -28.41
CA LYS A 9 15.18 0.66 -29.58
C LYS A 9 15.67 -0.62 -30.26
N GLY A 10 15.66 -0.60 -31.59
CA GLY A 10 16.14 -1.71 -32.43
C GLY A 10 15.03 -2.62 -32.96
N PHE A 11 13.79 -2.45 -32.54
CA PHE A 11 12.64 -3.18 -33.09
C PHE A 11 11.78 -2.24 -33.93
N THR A 12 11.62 -2.58 -35.21
CA THR A 12 10.92 -1.74 -36.23
C THR A 12 9.77 -2.46 -36.91
N ASP A 13 9.75 -3.80 -36.88
CA ASP A 13 8.75 -4.61 -37.58
C ASP A 13 7.36 -4.42 -36.97
N ASP A 14 6.34 -4.41 -37.80
CA ASP A 14 4.95 -4.37 -37.36
C ASP A 14 4.61 -5.61 -36.52
N TRP A 15 3.80 -5.41 -35.49
CA TRP A 15 3.30 -6.49 -34.67
C TRP A 15 2.24 -7.28 -35.42
N GLU A 16 2.19 -8.58 -35.17
CA GLU A 16 1.22 -9.48 -35.79
C GLU A 16 -0.12 -9.41 -35.05
N GLN A 17 -1.21 -9.37 -35.81
CA GLN A 17 -2.57 -9.42 -35.29
C GLN A 17 -3.20 -10.75 -35.69
N ARG A 18 -3.71 -11.48 -34.68
CA ARG A 18 -4.38 -12.77 -34.86
C ARG A 18 -5.51 -12.94 -33.84
N LYS A 19 -6.43 -13.87 -34.10
CA LYS A 19 -7.41 -14.26 -33.09
C LYS A 19 -6.72 -15.02 -31.95
N LEU A 20 -7.17 -14.79 -30.70
CA LEU A 20 -6.62 -15.48 -29.54
C LEU A 20 -6.68 -16.99 -29.71
N GLY A 21 -7.79 -17.54 -30.20
CA GLY A 21 -7.95 -19.00 -30.43
C GLY A 21 -7.04 -19.61 -31.52
N GLU A 22 -6.38 -18.79 -32.36
CA GLU A 22 -5.39 -19.25 -33.32
C GLU A 22 -3.99 -19.32 -32.72
N VAL A 23 -3.75 -18.65 -31.62
CA VAL A 23 -2.44 -18.53 -30.96
C VAL A 23 -2.39 -19.31 -29.64
N LEU A 24 -3.51 -19.41 -28.95
CA LEU A 24 -3.63 -20.06 -27.65
C LEU A 24 -4.68 -21.18 -27.72
N VAL A 25 -4.29 -22.42 -27.39
CA VAL A 25 -5.20 -23.55 -27.27
C VAL A 25 -5.81 -23.58 -25.85
N ASN A 26 -7.12 -23.79 -25.79
CA ASN A 26 -7.81 -23.92 -24.51
C ASN A 26 -7.60 -25.31 -23.88
N LEU A 27 -7.23 -25.35 -22.61
CA LEU A 27 -7.17 -26.55 -21.79
C LEU A 27 -8.45 -26.70 -20.95
N GLN A 28 -8.58 -27.85 -20.25
CA GLN A 28 -9.67 -28.08 -19.31
C GLN A 28 -9.30 -27.58 -17.93
N ASN A 29 -10.20 -26.88 -17.27
CA ASN A 29 -10.12 -26.55 -15.86
C ASN A 29 -10.88 -27.60 -15.03
N ASN A 30 -10.50 -27.80 -13.77
CA ASN A 30 -11.27 -28.61 -12.84
C ASN A 30 -12.42 -27.79 -12.20
N THR A 31 -13.33 -28.50 -11.54
CA THR A 31 -14.55 -27.93 -10.95
C THR A 31 -14.55 -27.99 -9.42
N LEU A 32 -13.39 -28.19 -8.79
CA LEU A 32 -13.28 -28.23 -7.34
C LEU A 32 -13.56 -26.87 -6.74
N SER A 33 -14.43 -26.85 -5.75
CA SER A 33 -14.69 -25.65 -4.95
C SER A 33 -13.57 -25.43 -3.93
N ARG A 34 -13.55 -24.27 -3.30
CA ARG A 34 -12.56 -23.96 -2.25
C ARG A 34 -12.63 -24.95 -1.08
N ALA A 35 -13.81 -25.50 -0.78
CA ALA A 35 -14.01 -26.46 0.29
C ALA A 35 -13.42 -27.86 -0.04
N ASP A 36 -13.20 -28.16 -1.32
CA ASP A 36 -12.63 -29.43 -1.77
C ASP A 36 -11.09 -29.41 -1.80
N LEU A 37 -10.47 -28.27 -1.44
CA LEU A 37 -9.05 -28.03 -1.48
C LEU A 37 -8.44 -27.96 -0.08
N SER A 38 -7.22 -28.46 0.08
CA SER A 38 -6.44 -28.34 1.31
C SER A 38 -5.44 -27.17 1.21
N ASN A 39 -5.22 -26.45 2.31
CA ASN A 39 -4.14 -25.44 2.38
C ASN A 39 -2.80 -26.00 2.88
N GLU A 40 -2.75 -27.26 3.29
CA GLU A 40 -1.58 -27.88 3.94
C GLU A 40 -0.94 -28.97 3.12
N THR A 41 -1.74 -29.97 2.68
CA THR A 41 -1.21 -31.18 2.02
C THR A 41 -2.05 -31.57 0.82
N GLY A 42 -1.40 -32.18 -0.20
CA GLY A 42 -2.05 -32.72 -1.38
C GLY A 42 -1.03 -33.26 -2.37
N ILE A 43 -1.53 -33.75 -3.49
CA ILE A 43 -0.74 -34.39 -4.56
C ILE A 43 -0.58 -33.52 -5.80
N ALA A 44 -1.33 -32.41 -5.86
CA ALA A 44 -1.23 -31.41 -6.93
C ALA A 44 -1.65 -30.04 -6.40
N LYS A 45 -1.12 -28.98 -7.00
CA LYS A 45 -1.49 -27.59 -6.73
C LYS A 45 -2.70 -27.19 -7.60
N ASN A 46 -3.53 -26.30 -7.09
CA ASN A 46 -4.72 -25.78 -7.79
C ASN A 46 -4.70 -24.25 -7.88
N VAL A 47 -4.93 -23.70 -9.07
CA VAL A 47 -5.05 -22.24 -9.26
C VAL A 47 -6.53 -21.87 -9.33
N HIS A 48 -7.05 -21.27 -8.26
CA HIS A 48 -8.46 -20.89 -8.14
C HIS A 48 -8.69 -19.46 -8.66
N TYR A 49 -9.83 -19.20 -9.32
CA TYR A 49 -10.12 -17.88 -9.91
C TYR A 49 -10.03 -16.72 -8.92
N GLY A 50 -10.51 -16.89 -7.68
CA GLY A 50 -10.43 -15.86 -6.66
C GLY A 50 -8.99 -15.48 -6.28
N ASP A 51 -8.05 -16.42 -6.33
CA ASP A 51 -6.64 -16.14 -6.10
C ASP A 51 -6.03 -15.37 -7.30
N VAL A 52 -6.43 -15.71 -8.54
CA VAL A 52 -6.04 -14.95 -9.76
C VAL A 52 -6.53 -13.51 -9.67
N LEU A 53 -7.77 -13.28 -9.21
CA LEU A 53 -8.35 -11.93 -9.10
C LEU A 53 -7.66 -11.08 -8.03
N ILE A 54 -7.35 -11.66 -6.86
CA ILE A 54 -7.00 -10.89 -5.66
C ILE A 54 -5.51 -11.03 -5.29
N LYS A 55 -4.96 -12.24 -5.39
CA LYS A 55 -3.66 -12.58 -4.82
C LYS A 55 -2.53 -12.53 -5.83
N PHE A 56 -2.75 -13.10 -7.03
CA PHE A 56 -1.68 -13.26 -7.99
C PHE A 56 -1.54 -12.05 -8.92
N GLY A 57 -0.29 -11.78 -9.32
CA GLY A 57 0.05 -10.80 -10.34
C GLY A 57 -0.12 -11.35 -11.76
N GLU A 58 0.44 -10.62 -12.71
CA GLU A 58 0.42 -10.99 -14.11
C GLU A 58 1.25 -12.26 -14.41
N VAL A 59 2.23 -12.54 -13.56
CA VAL A 59 3.02 -13.79 -13.59
C VAL A 59 2.87 -14.49 -12.25
N LEU A 60 2.52 -15.76 -12.25
CA LEU A 60 2.41 -16.62 -11.07
C LEU A 60 3.61 -17.56 -11.04
N ASP A 61 4.57 -17.28 -10.19
CA ASP A 61 5.64 -18.22 -9.88
C ASP A 61 5.13 -19.25 -8.87
N VAL A 62 4.88 -20.47 -9.36
CA VAL A 62 4.30 -21.54 -8.53
C VAL A 62 5.29 -22.16 -7.54
N SER A 63 6.59 -21.86 -7.66
CA SER A 63 7.60 -22.27 -6.69
C SER A 63 7.63 -21.37 -5.45
N GLU A 64 7.30 -20.09 -5.60
CA GLU A 64 7.32 -19.07 -4.55
C GLU A 64 5.96 -18.95 -3.84
N GLU A 65 4.85 -19.21 -4.57
CA GLU A 65 3.50 -19.00 -4.07
C GLU A 65 2.89 -20.23 -3.41
N LYS A 66 2.26 -20.03 -2.26
CA LYS A 66 1.49 -21.06 -1.57
C LYS A 66 0.13 -21.22 -2.24
N LEU A 67 -0.03 -22.31 -2.99
CA LEU A 67 -1.26 -22.66 -3.68
C LEU A 67 -2.07 -23.70 -2.90
N PRO A 68 -3.42 -23.67 -3.00
CA PRO A 68 -4.27 -24.73 -2.47
C PRO A 68 -3.95 -26.06 -3.14
N MET A 69 -4.12 -27.16 -2.40
CA MET A 69 -3.71 -28.50 -2.81
C MET A 69 -4.92 -29.40 -3.08
N ILE A 70 -4.81 -30.24 -4.09
CA ILE A 70 -5.76 -31.30 -4.45
C ILE A 70 -5.28 -32.61 -3.81
N SER A 71 -6.17 -33.30 -3.10
CA SER A 71 -5.86 -34.59 -2.45
C SER A 71 -6.44 -35.79 -3.20
N ASP A 72 -7.45 -35.60 -4.06
CA ASP A 72 -8.12 -36.67 -4.80
C ASP A 72 -7.36 -37.07 -6.05
N LYS A 73 -6.85 -38.31 -6.07
CA LYS A 73 -6.13 -38.91 -7.22
C LYS A 73 -6.97 -39.04 -8.49
N SER A 74 -8.31 -39.19 -8.35
CA SER A 74 -9.20 -39.31 -9.51
C SER A 74 -9.20 -38.04 -10.37
N VAL A 75 -9.04 -36.88 -9.76
CA VAL A 75 -8.94 -35.56 -10.42
C VAL A 75 -7.69 -35.55 -11.33
N LEU A 76 -6.56 -36.02 -10.86
CA LEU A 76 -5.34 -36.03 -11.66
C LEU A 76 -5.49 -36.92 -12.89
N THR A 77 -6.13 -38.08 -12.73
CA THR A 77 -6.38 -38.98 -13.86
C THR A 77 -7.29 -38.31 -14.90
N LYS A 78 -8.37 -37.67 -14.44
CA LYS A 78 -9.35 -37.00 -15.30
C LYS A 78 -8.77 -35.86 -16.10
N TYR A 79 -7.90 -35.05 -15.48
CA TYR A 79 -7.38 -33.80 -16.07
C TYR A 79 -5.90 -33.93 -16.51
N LYS A 80 -5.36 -35.14 -16.67
CA LYS A 80 -3.94 -35.38 -17.02
C LYS A 80 -3.47 -34.59 -18.25
N ALA A 81 -4.31 -34.47 -19.27
CA ALA A 81 -4.00 -33.73 -20.51
C ALA A 81 -3.96 -32.23 -20.33
N SER A 82 -4.44 -31.70 -19.19
CA SER A 82 -4.55 -30.30 -18.87
C SER A 82 -3.66 -29.85 -17.70
N PHE A 83 -2.65 -30.66 -17.35
CA PHE A 83 -1.62 -30.23 -16.42
C PHE A 83 -0.92 -28.99 -17.00
N LEU A 84 -0.79 -27.97 -16.16
CA LEU A 84 -0.20 -26.70 -16.57
C LEU A 84 1.30 -26.82 -16.80
N GLN A 85 1.82 -25.94 -17.63
CA GLN A 85 3.23 -25.82 -17.97
C GLN A 85 3.66 -24.35 -17.84
N ASN A 86 4.97 -24.11 -17.74
CA ASN A 86 5.51 -22.76 -17.80
C ASN A 86 5.09 -22.08 -19.12
N GLY A 87 4.57 -20.84 -19.03
CA GLY A 87 4.04 -20.08 -20.15
C GLY A 87 2.53 -20.29 -20.40
N ASP A 88 1.86 -21.26 -19.75
CA ASP A 88 0.40 -21.35 -19.78
C ASP A 88 -0.20 -20.14 -19.07
N VAL A 89 -1.34 -19.65 -19.55
CA VAL A 89 -2.04 -18.51 -18.96
C VAL A 89 -3.37 -18.97 -18.38
N ILE A 90 -3.65 -18.57 -17.15
CA ILE A 90 -4.92 -18.82 -16.47
C ILE A 90 -5.71 -17.52 -16.38
N VAL A 91 -6.89 -17.51 -16.97
CA VAL A 91 -7.80 -16.36 -16.98
C VAL A 91 -8.96 -16.61 -16.03
N ALA A 92 -9.29 -15.68 -15.15
CA ALA A 92 -10.50 -15.73 -14.33
C ALA A 92 -11.71 -15.37 -15.21
N ASP A 93 -12.64 -16.32 -15.36
CA ASP A 93 -13.81 -16.15 -16.23
C ASP A 93 -14.99 -15.46 -15.55
N THR A 94 -14.92 -15.24 -14.24
CA THR A 94 -16.00 -14.69 -13.42
C THR A 94 -15.43 -13.78 -12.34
N ALA A 95 -16.07 -12.62 -12.13
CA ALA A 95 -15.80 -11.67 -11.02
C ALA A 95 -17.06 -10.89 -10.66
N GLU A 96 -17.02 -10.14 -9.54
CA GLU A 96 -18.11 -9.25 -9.11
C GLU A 96 -18.04 -7.86 -9.77
N ASP A 97 -16.99 -7.59 -10.55
CA ASP A 97 -16.74 -6.30 -11.21
C ASP A 97 -16.08 -6.48 -12.59
N SER A 98 -15.54 -5.40 -13.15
CA SER A 98 -14.85 -5.40 -14.44
C SER A 98 -13.47 -6.08 -14.46
N THR A 99 -13.05 -6.74 -13.39
CA THR A 99 -11.80 -7.51 -13.34
C THR A 99 -11.89 -8.89 -13.99
N VAL A 100 -13.06 -9.29 -14.47
CA VAL A 100 -13.23 -10.48 -15.33
C VAL A 100 -12.22 -10.42 -16.47
N GLY A 101 -11.57 -11.55 -16.73
CA GLY A 101 -10.52 -11.63 -17.73
C GLY A 101 -9.11 -11.34 -17.20
N LYS A 102 -8.97 -10.97 -15.92
CA LYS A 102 -7.67 -10.92 -15.27
C LYS A 102 -6.99 -12.27 -15.37
N CYS A 103 -5.71 -12.30 -15.66
CA CYS A 103 -4.98 -13.53 -15.87
C CYS A 103 -3.63 -13.56 -15.14
N SER A 104 -3.09 -14.77 -15.01
CA SER A 104 -1.72 -15.01 -14.55
C SER A 104 -1.04 -16.01 -15.48
N GLU A 105 0.15 -15.67 -15.94
CA GLU A 105 1.03 -16.58 -16.68
C GLU A 105 1.80 -17.46 -15.71
N ILE A 106 1.86 -18.78 -15.93
CA ILE A 106 2.53 -19.74 -15.08
C ILE A 106 4.04 -19.69 -15.29
N ALA A 107 4.77 -19.59 -14.20
CA ALA A 107 6.22 -19.64 -14.14
C ALA A 107 6.69 -20.50 -12.95
N GLY A 108 7.99 -20.79 -12.87
CA GLY A 108 8.61 -21.49 -11.74
C GLY A 108 8.17 -22.96 -11.57
N LEU A 109 7.50 -23.54 -12.56
CA LEU A 109 7.05 -24.93 -12.50
C LEU A 109 8.22 -25.87 -12.82
N ASN A 110 8.50 -26.77 -11.88
CA ASN A 110 9.50 -27.84 -12.04
C ASN A 110 8.80 -29.19 -12.22
N ASP A 111 8.83 -30.04 -11.18
CA ASP A 111 8.25 -31.39 -11.22
C ASP A 111 6.82 -31.49 -10.65
N GLU A 112 6.29 -30.34 -10.17
CA GLU A 112 4.99 -30.34 -9.52
C GLU A 112 3.85 -30.37 -10.54
N VAL A 113 2.75 -31.02 -10.16
CA VAL A 113 1.51 -31.00 -10.94
C VAL A 113 0.68 -29.80 -10.49
N VAL A 114 0.32 -28.95 -11.45
CA VAL A 114 -0.56 -27.80 -11.24
C VAL A 114 -1.76 -27.88 -12.18
N LEU A 115 -2.95 -27.63 -11.65
CA LEU A 115 -4.20 -27.61 -12.39
C LEU A 115 -4.91 -26.27 -12.28
N SER A 116 -5.57 -25.89 -13.36
CA SER A 116 -6.49 -24.75 -13.40
C SER A 116 -7.80 -25.14 -12.71
N GLY A 117 -8.29 -24.29 -11.81
CA GLY A 117 -9.43 -24.56 -10.93
C GLY A 117 -10.76 -24.05 -11.46
N LEU A 118 -11.74 -24.04 -10.57
CA LEU A 118 -13.09 -23.54 -10.83
C LEU A 118 -13.08 -22.08 -11.29
N HIS A 119 -13.95 -21.74 -12.23
CA HIS A 119 -14.08 -20.39 -12.80
C HIS A 119 -12.79 -19.82 -13.39
N THR A 120 -12.02 -20.70 -14.04
CA THR A 120 -10.83 -20.29 -14.79
C THR A 120 -10.87 -20.84 -16.21
N ILE A 121 -10.24 -20.12 -17.13
CA ILE A 121 -9.99 -20.56 -18.50
C ILE A 121 -8.48 -20.68 -18.69
N PRO A 122 -7.92 -21.91 -18.69
CA PRO A 122 -6.52 -22.09 -18.97
C PRO A 122 -6.24 -22.14 -20.48
N TYR A 123 -5.19 -21.43 -20.88
CA TYR A 123 -4.71 -21.39 -22.25
C TYR A 123 -3.24 -21.79 -22.34
N ARG A 124 -2.90 -22.54 -23.38
CA ARG A 124 -1.51 -22.92 -23.72
C ARG A 124 -1.13 -22.27 -25.03
N PRO A 125 -0.01 -21.56 -25.11
CA PRO A 125 0.51 -21.04 -26.39
C PRO A 125 0.84 -22.17 -27.38
N ILE A 126 0.41 -22.02 -28.63
CA ILE A 126 0.73 -22.95 -29.72
C ILE A 126 2.19 -22.74 -30.17
N GLU A 127 2.62 -21.47 -30.18
CA GLU A 127 3.99 -21.06 -30.46
C GLU A 127 4.68 -20.60 -29.19
N LYS A 128 6.02 -20.57 -29.20
CA LYS A 128 6.80 -20.13 -28.04
C LYS A 128 6.70 -18.62 -27.85
N PHE A 129 6.19 -18.20 -26.71
CA PHE A 129 6.29 -16.82 -26.21
C PHE A 129 7.43 -16.69 -25.19
N ALA A 130 7.92 -15.46 -25.02
CA ALA A 130 8.83 -15.16 -23.93
C ALA A 130 8.08 -15.13 -22.60
N SER A 131 8.71 -15.69 -21.55
CA SER A 131 8.11 -15.74 -20.21
C SER A 131 7.71 -14.36 -19.70
N GLY A 132 6.52 -14.28 -19.13
CA GLY A 132 5.90 -13.08 -18.58
C GLY A 132 5.21 -12.18 -19.61
N TYR A 133 5.50 -12.33 -20.90
CA TYR A 133 4.93 -11.45 -21.93
C TYR A 133 3.40 -11.52 -21.99
N LEU A 134 2.85 -12.75 -22.08
CA LEU A 134 1.40 -12.94 -22.20
C LEU A 134 0.65 -12.48 -20.96
N GLY A 135 1.21 -12.74 -19.78
CA GLY A 135 0.63 -12.29 -18.52
C GLY A 135 0.43 -10.78 -18.46
N TYR A 136 1.45 -9.99 -18.86
CA TYR A 136 1.32 -8.53 -18.92
C TYR A 136 0.46 -8.05 -20.08
N TYR A 137 0.57 -8.64 -21.25
CA TYR A 137 -0.22 -8.24 -22.41
C TYR A 137 -1.72 -8.42 -22.19
N LEU A 138 -2.15 -9.60 -21.74
CA LEU A 138 -3.56 -9.92 -21.55
C LEU A 138 -4.21 -9.13 -20.40
N ASN A 139 -3.42 -8.67 -19.42
CA ASN A 139 -3.88 -7.75 -18.37
C ASN A 139 -3.78 -6.27 -18.78
N SER A 140 -3.16 -5.95 -19.92
CA SER A 140 -3.04 -4.58 -20.39
C SER A 140 -4.41 -4.00 -20.78
N SER A 141 -4.55 -2.68 -20.69
CA SER A 141 -5.75 -2.01 -21.17
C SER A 141 -5.97 -2.13 -22.68
N ALA A 142 -4.91 -2.40 -23.45
CA ALA A 142 -4.99 -2.63 -24.88
C ALA A 142 -5.80 -3.88 -25.19
N TYR A 143 -5.54 -4.98 -24.48
CA TYR A 143 -6.29 -6.22 -24.64
C TYR A 143 -7.61 -6.21 -23.87
N HIS A 144 -7.59 -5.85 -22.57
CA HIS A 144 -8.74 -6.00 -21.68
C HIS A 144 -9.97 -5.19 -22.11
N LYS A 145 -9.79 -4.06 -22.80
CA LYS A 145 -10.91 -3.26 -23.32
C LYS A 145 -11.83 -4.03 -24.26
N GLN A 146 -11.32 -5.01 -25.03
CA GLN A 146 -12.13 -5.86 -25.90
C GLN A 146 -13.03 -6.82 -25.10
N LEU A 147 -12.67 -7.15 -23.87
CA LEU A 147 -13.44 -8.07 -23.03
C LEU A 147 -14.70 -7.43 -22.46
N ILE A 148 -14.65 -6.12 -22.17
CA ILE A 148 -15.75 -5.38 -21.52
C ILE A 148 -17.11 -5.58 -22.22
N PRO A 149 -17.25 -5.41 -23.54
CA PRO A 149 -18.53 -5.61 -24.23
C PRO A 149 -18.95 -7.09 -24.34
N LEU A 150 -18.05 -8.03 -24.04
CA LEU A 150 -18.29 -9.48 -24.10
C LEU A 150 -18.72 -10.05 -22.75
N MET A 151 -18.60 -9.26 -21.67
CA MET A 151 -18.98 -9.65 -20.33
C MET A 151 -20.50 -9.73 -20.17
N GLN A 152 -20.98 -10.74 -19.44
CA GLN A 152 -22.39 -10.99 -19.21
C GLN A 152 -22.65 -11.11 -17.71
N GLY A 153 -23.82 -10.62 -17.25
CA GLY A 153 -24.22 -10.63 -15.85
C GLY A 153 -24.43 -9.24 -15.28
N ILE A 154 -25.13 -9.14 -14.13
CA ILE A 154 -25.45 -7.87 -13.47
C ILE A 154 -24.70 -7.71 -12.15
N LYS A 155 -24.74 -8.74 -11.28
CA LYS A 155 -24.05 -8.74 -9.99
C LYS A 155 -22.73 -9.51 -10.06
N VAL A 156 -22.76 -10.63 -10.76
CA VAL A 156 -21.59 -11.44 -11.07
C VAL A 156 -21.44 -11.43 -12.57
N THR A 157 -20.31 -10.99 -13.03
CA THR A 157 -19.99 -10.84 -14.44
C THR A 157 -19.12 -12.03 -14.87
N SER A 158 -19.39 -12.56 -16.05
CA SER A 158 -18.59 -13.66 -16.62
C SER A 158 -18.30 -13.47 -18.10
N ILE A 159 -17.27 -14.14 -18.58
CA ILE A 159 -16.90 -14.21 -19.99
C ILE A 159 -16.77 -15.66 -20.44
N SER A 160 -17.33 -15.99 -21.60
CA SER A 160 -17.27 -17.36 -22.11
C SER A 160 -15.95 -17.64 -22.84
N LYS A 161 -15.54 -18.92 -22.86
CA LYS A 161 -14.38 -19.38 -23.64
C LYS A 161 -14.48 -19.01 -25.12
N SER A 162 -15.66 -19.20 -25.72
CA SER A 162 -15.90 -18.88 -27.12
C SER A 162 -15.81 -17.39 -27.42
N ALA A 163 -16.27 -16.54 -26.51
CA ALA A 163 -16.12 -15.09 -26.64
C ALA A 163 -14.64 -14.69 -26.63
N MET A 164 -13.86 -15.22 -25.67
CA MET A 164 -12.42 -14.95 -25.59
C MET A 164 -11.66 -15.44 -26.83
N GLN A 165 -11.95 -16.63 -27.33
CA GLN A 165 -11.24 -17.17 -28.51
C GLN A 165 -11.40 -16.29 -29.77
N ASN A 166 -12.46 -15.50 -29.84
CA ASN A 166 -12.75 -14.60 -30.96
C ASN A 166 -12.13 -13.20 -30.78
N THR A 167 -11.54 -12.89 -29.62
CA THR A 167 -10.82 -11.62 -29.44
C THR A 167 -9.52 -11.61 -30.24
N GLU A 168 -9.01 -10.40 -30.50
CA GLU A 168 -7.77 -10.22 -31.24
C GLU A 168 -6.61 -9.99 -30.29
N ILE A 169 -5.47 -10.57 -30.60
CA ILE A 169 -4.20 -10.28 -29.93
C ILE A 169 -3.22 -9.66 -30.91
N VAL A 170 -2.48 -8.66 -30.44
CA VAL A 170 -1.48 -7.95 -31.24
C VAL A 170 -0.13 -8.05 -30.51
N TYR A 171 0.84 -8.71 -31.11
CA TYR A 171 2.09 -9.01 -30.43
C TYR A 171 3.29 -8.99 -31.39
N PRO A 172 4.52 -8.69 -30.90
CA PRO A 172 5.72 -8.75 -31.74
C PRO A 172 6.08 -10.21 -32.05
N LYS A 173 6.45 -10.50 -33.30
CA LYS A 173 6.97 -11.82 -33.69
C LYS A 173 8.29 -12.17 -33.01
N SER A 174 9.08 -11.15 -32.72
CA SER A 174 10.37 -11.33 -32.06
C SER A 174 10.22 -11.74 -30.60
N VAL A 175 10.59 -12.98 -30.30
CA VAL A 175 10.67 -13.50 -28.92
C VAL A 175 11.65 -12.67 -28.07
N GLU A 176 12.67 -12.07 -28.69
CA GLU A 176 13.60 -11.18 -28.00
C GLU A 176 12.90 -9.88 -27.55
N GLU A 177 12.07 -9.28 -28.42
CA GLU A 177 11.28 -8.11 -28.03
C GLU A 177 10.28 -8.44 -26.93
N GLN A 178 9.54 -9.55 -27.08
CA GLN A 178 8.64 -10.06 -26.02
C GLN A 178 9.38 -10.21 -24.69
N GLY A 179 10.59 -10.80 -24.71
CA GLY A 179 11.41 -10.99 -23.52
C GLY A 179 11.84 -9.67 -22.87
N LYS A 180 12.21 -8.66 -23.66
CA LYS A 180 12.55 -7.33 -23.14
C LYS A 180 11.35 -6.67 -22.47
N ILE A 181 10.14 -6.80 -23.05
CA ILE A 181 8.90 -6.28 -22.48
C ILE A 181 8.55 -7.03 -21.17
N GLY A 182 8.52 -8.35 -21.19
CA GLY A 182 8.22 -9.18 -20.03
C GLY A 182 9.18 -8.92 -18.86
N ASN A 183 10.50 -8.94 -19.12
CA ASN A 183 11.53 -8.67 -18.12
C ASN A 183 11.45 -7.24 -17.53
N TYR A 184 11.08 -6.26 -18.35
CA TYR A 184 10.90 -4.89 -17.87
C TYR A 184 9.78 -4.81 -16.82
N PHE A 185 8.62 -5.39 -17.10
CA PHE A 185 7.50 -5.38 -16.16
C PHE A 185 7.76 -6.25 -14.93
N GLN A 186 8.39 -7.42 -15.07
CA GLN A 186 8.80 -8.24 -13.94
C GLN A 186 9.78 -7.50 -13.03
N SER A 187 10.72 -6.73 -13.61
CA SER A 187 11.65 -5.89 -12.84
C SER A 187 10.90 -4.79 -12.06
N LEU A 188 9.88 -4.18 -12.66
CA LEU A 188 9.03 -3.19 -11.97
C LEU A 188 8.28 -3.84 -10.80
N ASP A 189 7.68 -5.01 -10.99
CA ASP A 189 6.96 -5.74 -9.94
C ASP A 189 7.88 -6.16 -8.81
N HIS A 190 9.08 -6.64 -9.14
CA HIS A 190 10.09 -6.95 -8.14
C HIS A 190 10.48 -5.72 -7.30
N LEU A 191 10.69 -4.56 -7.94
CA LEU A 191 11.01 -3.31 -7.23
C LEU A 191 9.84 -2.83 -6.36
N ILE A 192 8.59 -2.92 -6.85
CA ILE A 192 7.39 -2.58 -6.08
C ILE A 192 7.31 -3.45 -4.82
N THR A 193 7.43 -4.78 -4.99
CA THR A 193 7.39 -5.74 -3.88
C THR A 193 8.53 -5.49 -2.88
N LEU A 194 9.75 -5.24 -3.36
CA LEU A 194 10.90 -4.94 -2.52
C LEU A 194 10.68 -3.68 -1.67
N HIS A 195 10.19 -2.58 -2.29
CA HIS A 195 9.92 -1.35 -1.56
C HIS A 195 8.74 -1.50 -0.58
N GLN A 196 7.69 -2.25 -0.95
CA GLN A 196 6.58 -2.54 -0.05
C GLN A 196 7.09 -3.31 1.18
N ARG A 197 7.85 -4.39 0.98
CA ARG A 197 8.42 -5.19 2.08
C ARG A 197 9.30 -4.35 2.99
N LYS A 198 10.21 -3.54 2.42
CA LYS A 198 11.06 -2.64 3.22
C LYS A 198 10.25 -1.63 4.02
N CYS A 199 9.15 -1.11 3.46
CA CYS A 199 8.26 -0.21 4.18
C CYS A 199 7.63 -0.91 5.39
N ASP A 200 7.13 -2.14 5.21
CA ASP A 200 6.45 -2.89 6.26
C ASP A 200 7.45 -3.35 7.34
N GLU A 201 8.62 -3.86 6.96
CA GLU A 201 9.71 -4.20 7.90
C GLU A 201 10.16 -2.98 8.73
N THR A 202 10.26 -1.80 8.10
CA THR A 202 10.65 -0.56 8.80
C THR A 202 9.57 -0.09 9.76
N LYS A 203 8.28 -0.25 9.42
CA LYS A 203 7.15 0.04 10.32
C LYS A 203 7.15 -0.89 11.55
N GLU A 204 7.38 -2.18 11.35
CA GLU A 204 7.46 -3.13 12.45
C GLU A 204 8.69 -2.85 13.34
N LEU A 205 9.83 -2.51 12.76
CA LEU A 205 10.99 -2.05 13.51
C LEU A 205 10.66 -0.81 14.35
N LYS A 206 10.03 0.21 13.76
CA LYS A 206 9.59 1.41 14.49
C LYS A 206 8.73 1.05 15.69
N LYS A 207 7.71 0.23 15.47
CA LYS A 207 6.79 -0.20 16.52
C LYS A 207 7.52 -0.94 17.66
N PHE A 208 8.42 -1.84 17.32
CA PHE A 208 9.25 -2.55 18.31
C PHE A 208 10.14 -1.58 19.09
N MET A 209 10.82 -0.65 18.43
CA MET A 209 11.70 0.31 19.10
C MET A 209 10.93 1.30 19.98
N LEU A 210 9.74 1.75 19.57
CA LEU A 210 8.86 2.57 20.41
C LEU A 210 8.42 1.86 21.71
N GLN A 211 8.35 0.52 21.70
CA GLN A 211 8.06 -0.26 22.92
C GLN A 211 9.29 -0.46 23.82
N LYS A 212 10.50 -0.40 23.26
CA LYS A 212 11.73 -0.76 23.95
C LYS A 212 12.60 0.44 24.36
N MET A 213 12.54 1.54 23.59
CA MET A 213 13.34 2.74 23.83
C MET A 213 12.65 3.78 24.73
N PHE A 214 11.46 3.47 25.25
CA PHE A 214 10.78 4.28 26.24
C PHE A 214 10.46 3.46 27.49
N PRO A 215 10.56 4.07 28.71
CA PRO A 215 10.34 3.34 29.97
C PRO A 215 8.91 2.78 30.07
N LYS A 216 8.80 1.54 30.57
CA LYS A 216 7.50 0.94 30.90
C LYS A 216 6.93 1.56 32.19
N ASN A 217 5.67 1.21 32.51
CA ASN A 217 5.04 1.68 33.77
C ASN A 217 5.85 1.26 34.99
N GLY A 218 6.24 2.25 35.79
CA GLY A 218 7.03 2.04 37.02
C GLY A 218 8.55 1.96 36.79
N GLU A 219 9.00 1.94 35.57
CA GLU A 219 10.43 1.97 35.20
C GLU A 219 10.89 3.41 34.95
N LYS A 220 12.14 3.70 35.30
CA LYS A 220 12.78 4.99 35.09
C LYS A 220 13.65 5.01 33.82
N ASN A 221 14.03 3.86 33.32
CA ASN A 221 14.92 3.72 32.16
C ASN A 221 14.30 2.80 31.12
N PRO A 222 14.55 3.03 29.82
CA PRO A 222 14.13 2.14 28.76
C PRO A 222 14.94 0.83 28.73
N GLU A 223 14.37 -0.21 28.11
CA GLU A 223 15.01 -1.52 27.95
C GLU A 223 16.16 -1.45 26.91
N ILE A 224 16.00 -0.66 25.85
CA ILE A 224 17.02 -0.38 24.85
C ILE A 224 17.37 1.11 24.95
N ARG A 225 18.66 1.42 25.07
CA ARG A 225 19.19 2.77 25.24
C ARG A 225 20.48 2.94 24.46
N PHE A 226 20.76 4.12 23.97
CA PHE A 226 22.05 4.43 23.38
C PHE A 226 23.17 4.33 24.42
N GLU A 227 24.34 3.90 23.98
CA GLU A 227 25.52 3.81 24.86
C GLU A 227 25.94 5.20 25.38
N GLY A 228 26.44 5.23 26.62
CA GLY A 228 26.93 6.43 27.27
C GLY A 228 25.92 7.20 28.11
N PHE A 229 24.63 6.84 28.06
CA PHE A 229 23.58 7.45 28.88
C PHE A 229 23.14 6.51 30.00
N THR A 230 23.28 6.96 31.26
CA THR A 230 23.04 6.12 32.46
C THR A 230 22.04 6.74 33.43
N ASP A 231 21.81 8.06 33.39
CA ASP A 231 20.97 8.76 34.32
C ASP A 231 19.50 8.34 34.22
N ASP A 232 18.80 8.31 35.38
CA ASP A 232 17.38 8.03 35.40
C ASP A 232 16.60 9.11 34.64
N TRP A 233 15.58 8.69 33.89
CA TRP A 233 14.65 9.60 33.22
C TRP A 233 13.70 10.25 34.22
N GLU A 234 13.35 11.51 34.00
CA GLU A 234 12.27 12.18 34.71
C GLU A 234 10.91 11.80 34.15
N GLN A 235 9.93 11.70 35.06
CA GLN A 235 8.52 11.57 34.67
C GLN A 235 7.73 12.78 35.17
N ARG A 236 7.04 13.47 34.26
CA ARG A 236 6.24 14.66 34.53
C ARG A 236 4.96 14.64 33.71
N LYS A 237 3.95 15.41 34.08
CA LYS A 237 2.77 15.63 33.24
C LYS A 237 3.16 16.36 31.95
N LEU A 238 2.50 16.01 30.84
CA LEU A 238 2.76 16.63 29.54
C LEU A 238 2.71 18.17 29.64
N ARG A 239 1.68 18.73 30.30
CA ARG A 239 1.53 20.18 30.44
C ARG A 239 2.72 20.90 31.07
N GLU A 240 3.43 20.25 31.99
CA GLU A 240 4.58 20.82 32.69
C GLU A 240 5.81 20.95 31.80
N ASN A 241 5.80 20.28 30.67
CA ASN A 241 6.88 20.23 29.68
C ASN A 241 6.54 20.98 28.37
N LEU A 242 5.40 21.66 28.36
CA LEU A 242 4.99 22.48 27.22
C LEU A 242 5.01 23.96 27.57
N SER A 243 5.50 24.79 26.67
CA SER A 243 5.35 26.25 26.72
C SER A 243 4.01 26.70 26.15
N PHE A 244 3.33 25.84 25.38
CA PHE A 244 2.05 26.12 24.75
C PHE A 244 1.28 24.81 24.48
N LEU A 245 0.00 24.77 24.83
CA LEU A 245 -0.93 23.68 24.54
C LEU A 245 -2.27 24.30 24.13
N LYS A 246 -2.67 24.07 22.89
CA LYS A 246 -3.92 24.60 22.32
C LYS A 246 -4.41 23.67 21.22
N ASP A 247 -5.68 23.68 20.94
CA ASP A 247 -6.28 23.08 19.76
C ASP A 247 -6.60 24.11 18.68
N GLY A 248 -6.96 23.63 17.51
CA GLY A 248 -7.32 24.48 16.39
C GLY A 248 -8.67 25.19 16.58
N THR A 249 -9.12 25.88 15.53
CA THR A 249 -10.33 26.70 15.59
C THR A 249 -11.59 25.84 15.78
N HIS A 250 -12.50 26.35 16.62
CA HIS A 250 -13.85 25.82 16.86
C HIS A 250 -14.93 26.48 16.00
N GLY A 251 -14.58 27.54 15.30
CA GLY A 251 -15.52 28.31 14.49
C GLY A 251 -16.00 27.58 13.22
N THR A 252 -17.12 28.04 12.71
CA THR A 252 -17.57 27.72 11.36
C THR A 252 -16.95 28.72 10.40
N HIS A 253 -16.16 28.27 9.45
CA HIS A 253 -15.47 29.11 8.48
C HIS A 253 -16.02 28.85 7.08
N LYS A 254 -16.08 29.90 6.26
CA LYS A 254 -16.50 29.80 4.86
C LYS A 254 -15.31 29.40 3.99
N ASP A 255 -15.56 28.50 3.05
CA ASP A 255 -14.56 28.11 2.08
C ASP A 255 -14.40 29.19 1.02
N VAL A 256 -13.16 29.44 0.60
CA VAL A 256 -12.78 30.34 -0.48
C VAL A 256 -11.93 29.57 -1.50
N GLU A 257 -11.87 30.07 -2.75
CA GLU A 257 -11.07 29.42 -3.80
C GLU A 257 -9.56 29.58 -3.56
N ASP A 258 -9.15 30.74 -3.03
CA ASP A 258 -7.76 31.05 -2.73
C ASP A 258 -7.62 31.64 -1.35
N GLY A 259 -6.56 31.27 -0.61
CA GLY A 259 -6.29 31.70 0.74
C GLY A 259 -5.57 30.67 1.59
N PRO A 260 -5.33 30.95 2.88
CA PRO A 260 -4.71 30.05 3.83
C PRO A 260 -5.46 28.72 3.97
N LEU A 261 -4.71 27.65 4.22
CA LEU A 261 -5.24 26.30 4.42
C LEU A 261 -5.88 26.15 5.80
N LEU A 262 -7.08 25.57 5.84
CA LEU A 262 -7.75 25.13 7.07
C LEU A 262 -7.75 23.60 7.12
N LEU A 263 -6.74 23.04 7.72
CA LEU A 263 -6.49 21.61 7.80
C LEU A 263 -7.19 20.95 9.01
N SER A 264 -7.21 19.65 9.05
CA SER A 264 -7.83 18.87 10.12
C SER A 264 -7.05 17.58 10.40
N ALA A 265 -7.58 16.70 11.27
CA ALA A 265 -6.96 15.42 11.59
C ALA A 265 -6.65 14.55 10.34
N LYS A 266 -7.47 14.64 9.26
CA LYS A 266 -7.21 13.89 8.00
C LYS A 266 -5.87 14.22 7.34
N ASN A 267 -5.33 15.40 7.63
CA ASN A 267 -4.11 15.93 7.04
C ASN A 267 -2.84 15.56 7.82
N ILE A 268 -2.97 14.94 9.00
CA ILE A 268 -1.85 14.45 9.79
C ILE A 268 -1.69 12.95 9.49
N LYS A 269 -0.63 12.60 8.76
CA LYS A 269 -0.38 11.21 8.33
C LYS A 269 1.11 10.92 8.27
N ASN A 270 1.50 9.76 8.76
CA ASN A 270 2.89 9.25 8.66
C ASN A 270 3.94 10.26 9.16
N GLY A 271 3.66 10.97 10.25
CA GLY A 271 4.59 11.94 10.83
C GLY A 271 4.67 13.28 10.11
N THR A 272 3.82 13.53 9.11
CA THR A 272 3.85 14.73 8.27
C THR A 272 2.47 15.38 8.14
N VAL A 273 2.46 16.67 7.84
CA VAL A 273 1.26 17.40 7.40
C VAL A 273 1.16 17.28 5.89
N GLN A 274 0.04 16.75 5.40
CA GLN A 274 -0.20 16.53 3.97
C GLN A 274 -1.48 17.23 3.55
N TRP A 275 -1.45 17.89 2.41
CA TRP A 275 -2.63 18.55 1.82
C TRP A 275 -2.56 18.51 0.30
N ASP A 276 -3.71 18.70 -0.33
CA ASP A 276 -3.87 18.82 -1.78
C ASP A 276 -4.89 19.94 -2.14
N GLU A 277 -5.20 20.07 -3.43
CA GLU A 277 -6.11 21.09 -3.94
C GLU A 277 -7.55 20.96 -3.42
N SER A 278 -7.95 19.79 -2.92
CA SER A 278 -9.28 19.54 -2.34
C SER A 278 -9.41 19.99 -0.88
N ASP A 279 -8.31 20.40 -0.24
CA ASP A 279 -8.31 20.83 1.14
C ASP A 279 -8.87 22.25 1.26
N ARG A 280 -9.57 22.48 2.40
CA ARG A 280 -10.28 23.73 2.66
C ARG A 280 -9.33 24.92 2.76
N ARG A 281 -9.78 26.04 2.20
CA ARG A 281 -9.12 27.35 2.33
C ARG A 281 -10.08 28.35 2.95
N ILE A 282 -9.53 29.30 3.72
CA ILE A 282 -10.29 30.36 4.37
C ILE A 282 -9.73 31.75 3.97
N SER A 283 -10.51 32.80 4.20
CA SER A 283 -10.05 34.13 3.90
C SER A 283 -8.89 34.57 4.81
N GLU A 284 -8.07 35.48 4.31
CA GLU A 284 -6.98 36.09 5.09
C GLU A 284 -7.48 36.74 6.39
N ASP A 285 -8.68 37.33 6.37
CA ASP A 285 -9.23 38.00 7.56
C ASP A 285 -9.65 36.98 8.63
N GLU A 286 -10.26 35.86 8.23
CA GLU A 286 -10.55 34.74 9.14
C GLU A 286 -9.26 34.16 9.70
N PHE A 287 -8.24 33.91 8.84
CA PHE A 287 -6.93 33.42 9.27
C PHE A 287 -6.28 34.34 10.30
N LYS A 288 -6.27 35.69 10.06
CA LYS A 288 -5.76 36.68 11.01
C LYS A 288 -6.54 36.68 12.32
N SER A 289 -7.86 36.53 12.25
CA SER A 289 -8.74 36.47 13.43
C SER A 289 -8.41 35.21 14.28
N ILE A 290 -8.25 34.05 13.66
CA ILE A 290 -7.88 32.81 14.36
C ILE A 290 -6.55 33.00 15.07
N HIS A 291 -5.58 33.64 14.42
CA HIS A 291 -4.22 33.82 14.90
C HIS A 291 -3.99 35.12 15.69
N ALA A 292 -5.04 35.85 16.05
CA ALA A 292 -4.92 37.11 16.81
C ALA A 292 -4.22 36.93 18.16
N ASN A 293 -4.46 35.79 18.84
CA ASN A 293 -3.96 35.54 20.20
C ASN A 293 -2.90 34.40 20.25
N PHE A 294 -2.54 33.79 19.13
CA PHE A 294 -1.50 32.77 19.07
C PHE A 294 -0.95 32.68 17.65
N LYS A 295 0.23 32.10 17.52
CA LYS A 295 0.82 31.77 16.22
C LYS A 295 1.39 30.35 16.29
N LEU A 296 1.13 29.57 15.26
CA LEU A 296 1.85 28.32 15.03
C LEU A 296 3.33 28.63 14.77
N LYS A 297 4.20 27.74 15.17
CA LYS A 297 5.65 27.85 14.95
C LYS A 297 6.18 26.55 14.39
N GLU A 298 7.21 26.65 13.59
CA GLU A 298 8.04 25.49 13.23
C GLU A 298 8.54 24.81 14.50
N GLY A 299 8.50 23.49 14.51
CA GLY A 299 8.79 22.68 15.68
C GLY A 299 7.59 22.43 16.61
N ASP A 300 6.41 23.05 16.39
CA ASP A 300 5.21 22.63 17.11
C ASP A 300 4.89 21.16 16.78
N VAL A 301 4.68 20.35 17.81
CA VAL A 301 4.26 18.95 17.64
C VAL A 301 2.74 18.94 17.56
N LEU A 302 2.22 18.38 16.48
CA LEU A 302 0.81 18.23 16.22
C LEU A 302 0.33 16.85 16.67
N LEU A 303 -0.85 16.82 17.30
CA LEU A 303 -1.50 15.57 17.73
C LEU A 303 -2.98 15.62 17.36
N THR A 304 -3.48 14.60 16.68
CA THR A 304 -4.92 14.51 16.42
C THR A 304 -5.65 14.08 17.68
N ILE A 305 -6.69 14.84 18.04
CA ILE A 305 -7.45 14.69 19.29
C ILE A 305 -8.94 14.44 19.09
N VAL A 306 -9.45 14.50 17.85
CA VAL A 306 -10.83 14.17 17.48
C VAL A 306 -10.81 13.41 16.14
N GLY A 307 -11.63 12.37 16.02
CA GLY A 307 -11.68 11.50 14.83
C GLY A 307 -10.60 10.42 14.87
N SER A 308 -9.62 10.47 13.98
CA SER A 308 -8.43 9.61 14.02
C SER A 308 -7.47 10.08 15.12
N ILE A 309 -7.75 9.71 16.37
CA ILE A 309 -6.97 10.17 17.54
C ILE A 309 -5.63 9.46 17.61
N GLY A 310 -4.55 10.22 17.88
CA GLY A 310 -3.21 9.67 18.16
C GLY A 310 -2.21 9.83 17.02
N GLU A 311 -2.63 10.31 15.85
CA GLU A 311 -1.71 10.65 14.76
C GLU A 311 -0.91 11.91 15.11
N THR A 312 0.34 11.93 14.74
CA THR A 312 1.28 12.99 15.12
C THR A 312 2.10 13.49 13.93
N ALA A 313 2.52 14.76 13.98
CA ALA A 313 3.50 15.33 13.05
C ALA A 313 4.29 16.46 13.73
N ILE A 314 5.46 16.77 13.20
CA ILE A 314 6.17 18.02 13.52
C ILE A 314 5.83 19.04 12.45
N LEU A 315 5.44 20.24 12.85
CA LEU A 315 5.14 21.34 11.93
C LEU A 315 6.44 21.94 11.40
N ASN A 316 6.75 21.68 10.13
CA ASN A 316 7.98 22.16 9.48
C ASN A 316 7.79 23.50 8.76
N ASN A 317 6.55 23.87 8.45
CA ASN A 317 6.17 25.16 7.88
C ASN A 317 4.83 25.58 8.45
N SER A 318 4.77 26.76 9.05
CA SER A 318 3.56 27.32 9.67
C SER A 318 2.91 28.42 8.81
N GLU A 319 3.50 28.79 7.68
CA GLU A 319 3.03 29.88 6.84
C GLU A 319 1.76 29.50 6.09
N GLY A 320 0.71 30.34 6.22
CA GLY A 320 -0.56 30.13 5.51
C GLY A 320 -1.32 28.86 5.92
N ILE A 321 -1.03 28.26 7.09
CA ILE A 321 -1.66 27.02 7.55
C ILE A 321 -2.30 27.23 8.93
N THR A 322 -3.53 26.77 9.09
CA THR A 322 -4.21 26.62 10.38
C THR A 322 -4.97 25.30 10.44
N PHE A 323 -5.44 24.95 11.63
CA PHE A 323 -6.11 23.66 11.84
C PHE A 323 -7.46 23.85 12.54
N GLN A 324 -8.37 22.93 12.27
CA GLN A 324 -9.61 22.75 13.03
C GLN A 324 -9.32 22.14 14.39
N ARG A 325 -10.30 22.20 15.31
CA ARG A 325 -10.26 21.68 16.69
C ARG A 325 -9.85 20.20 16.83
N SER A 326 -9.79 19.48 15.71
CA SER A 326 -9.38 18.08 15.70
C SER A 326 -7.87 17.85 15.87
N VAL A 327 -7.08 18.94 15.87
CA VAL A 327 -5.62 18.90 16.02
C VAL A 327 -5.19 19.76 17.20
N ALA A 328 -4.47 19.20 18.14
CA ALA A 328 -3.79 19.90 19.22
C ALA A 328 -2.36 20.30 18.82
N PHE A 329 -1.90 21.45 19.31
CA PHE A 329 -0.57 22.01 19.13
C PHE A 329 0.18 21.91 20.45
N LEU A 330 1.27 21.18 20.46
CA LEU A 330 2.13 20.95 21.61
C LEU A 330 3.48 21.62 21.33
N ARG A 331 3.75 22.76 21.95
CA ARG A 331 5.04 23.43 21.84
C ARG A 331 5.89 23.06 23.03
N PRO A 332 7.00 22.35 22.82
CA PRO A 332 7.90 21.99 23.91
C PRO A 332 8.41 23.21 24.69
N ALA A 333 8.61 23.05 25.98
CA ALA A 333 9.40 23.95 26.80
C ALA A 333 10.90 23.66 26.61
N SER A 334 11.78 24.50 27.14
CA SER A 334 13.24 24.42 26.95
C SER A 334 13.91 23.10 27.39
N LYS A 335 13.20 22.26 28.15
CA LYS A 335 13.71 20.98 28.65
C LYS A 335 13.47 19.80 27.70
N ILE A 336 12.65 19.97 26.69
CA ILE A 336 12.29 18.91 25.76
C ILE A 336 12.39 19.44 24.34
N ILE A 337 12.98 18.67 23.45
CA ILE A 337 13.01 19.00 22.01
C ILE A 337 11.82 18.40 21.27
N SER A 338 11.44 19.01 20.15
CA SER A 338 10.27 18.64 19.35
C SER A 338 10.33 17.19 18.85
N GLU A 339 11.47 16.76 18.34
CA GLU A 339 11.69 15.41 17.79
C GLU A 339 11.58 14.33 18.87
N PHE A 340 12.05 14.63 20.09
CA PHE A 340 11.90 13.71 21.21
C PHE A 340 10.42 13.63 21.64
N LEU A 341 9.76 14.80 21.85
CA LEU A 341 8.35 14.84 22.23
C LEU A 341 7.48 14.12 21.19
N TYR A 342 7.75 14.36 19.91
CA TYR A 342 7.09 13.66 18.79
C TYR A 342 7.24 12.13 18.92
N SER A 343 8.40 11.65 19.30
CA SER A 343 8.67 10.22 19.47
C SER A 343 8.01 9.65 20.73
N GLU A 344 8.07 10.36 21.86
CA GLU A 344 7.44 9.96 23.13
C GLU A 344 5.93 9.82 23.00
N ILE A 345 5.25 10.77 22.34
CA ILE A 345 3.79 10.70 22.17
C ILE A 345 3.32 9.59 21.22
N GLN A 346 4.19 9.03 20.39
CA GLN A 346 3.95 7.82 19.63
C GLN A 346 4.21 6.54 20.42
N GLY A 347 4.91 6.66 21.54
CA GLY A 347 5.23 5.54 22.42
C GLY A 347 3.97 4.80 22.91
N TYR A 348 4.09 3.49 23.08
CA TYR A 348 2.97 2.63 23.51
C TYR A 348 2.27 3.14 24.76
N LYS A 349 3.03 3.60 25.76
CA LYS A 349 2.51 4.09 27.05
C LYS A 349 1.63 5.32 26.86
N PHE A 350 2.12 6.31 26.12
CA PHE A 350 1.36 7.53 25.86
C PHE A 350 0.10 7.25 25.03
N GLN A 351 0.20 6.45 23.98
CA GLN A 351 -0.95 6.08 23.14
C GLN A 351 -2.00 5.28 23.91
N LYS A 352 -1.60 4.43 24.86
CA LYS A 352 -2.51 3.72 25.77
C LYS A 352 -3.26 4.71 26.66
N GLU A 353 -2.56 5.60 27.36
CA GLU A 353 -3.16 6.64 28.22
C GLU A 353 -4.10 7.56 27.41
N LEU A 354 -3.70 7.93 26.19
CA LEU A 354 -4.53 8.71 25.28
C LEU A 354 -5.84 7.97 24.94
N ASN A 355 -5.77 6.68 24.66
CA ASN A 355 -6.93 5.86 24.35
C ASN A 355 -7.88 5.68 25.54
N GLU A 356 -7.35 5.53 26.76
CA GLU A 356 -8.14 5.37 27.99
C GLU A 356 -8.88 6.65 28.39
N ARG A 357 -8.42 7.83 27.94
CA ARG A 357 -9.01 9.14 28.22
C ARG A 357 -9.97 9.64 27.14
N LYS A 358 -10.21 8.86 26.09
CA LYS A 358 -11.19 9.23 25.05
C LYS A 358 -12.59 9.34 25.62
N SER A 359 -13.32 10.38 25.19
CA SER A 359 -14.74 10.48 25.49
C SER A 359 -15.53 9.37 24.80
N THR A 360 -16.63 8.92 25.43
CA THR A 360 -17.52 7.85 24.92
C THR A 360 -18.61 8.40 23.99
N SER A 361 -18.49 9.65 23.52
CA SER A 361 -19.45 10.27 22.61
C SER A 361 -19.43 9.63 21.22
N ALA A 362 -20.48 9.90 20.41
CA ALA A 362 -20.58 9.43 19.02
C ALA A 362 -19.38 9.83 18.15
N GLN A 363 -18.74 10.94 18.46
CA GLN A 363 -17.46 11.35 17.90
C GLN A 363 -16.42 11.40 19.03
N PRO A 364 -15.63 10.35 19.24
CA PRO A 364 -14.63 10.31 20.30
C PRO A 364 -13.64 11.48 20.17
N GLY A 365 -13.30 12.07 21.29
CA GLY A 365 -12.32 13.15 21.39
C GLY A 365 -11.61 13.12 22.75
N ILE A 366 -10.54 13.85 22.87
CA ILE A 366 -9.85 14.07 24.15
C ILE A 366 -9.79 15.59 24.44
N TYR A 367 -10.09 15.96 25.68
CA TYR A 367 -9.98 17.33 26.13
C TYR A 367 -8.52 17.72 26.39
N LEU A 368 -8.15 18.98 26.12
CA LEU A 368 -6.79 19.46 26.37
C LEU A 368 -6.38 19.36 27.85
N SER A 369 -7.36 19.50 28.78
CA SER A 369 -7.14 19.25 30.20
C SER A 369 -6.62 17.84 30.47
N ASP A 370 -7.28 16.84 29.89
CA ASP A 370 -6.96 15.43 30.10
C ASP A 370 -5.68 15.03 29.34
N LEU A 371 -5.48 15.57 28.15
CA LEU A 371 -4.24 15.44 27.39
C LEU A 371 -3.05 15.95 28.19
N GLY A 372 -3.18 17.13 28.80
CA GLY A 372 -2.12 17.73 29.62
C GLY A 372 -1.75 16.96 30.88
N GLU A 373 -2.65 16.08 31.38
CA GLU A 373 -2.41 15.24 32.56
C GLU A 373 -1.70 13.92 32.22
N ILE A 374 -1.55 13.55 30.94
CA ILE A 374 -0.84 12.34 30.54
C ILE A 374 0.63 12.46 30.97
N PRO A 375 1.18 11.45 31.71
CA PRO A 375 2.57 11.48 32.08
C PRO A 375 3.47 11.13 30.88
N ILE A 376 4.52 11.89 30.68
CA ILE A 376 5.61 11.62 29.75
C ILE A 376 6.90 11.33 30.51
N SER A 377 7.76 10.51 29.94
CA SER A 377 9.07 10.19 30.47
C SER A 377 10.16 10.71 29.55
N TYR A 378 11.18 11.37 30.06
CA TYR A 378 12.23 11.94 29.24
C TYR A 378 13.60 11.96 29.95
N PRO A 379 14.72 11.79 29.22
CA PRO A 379 16.05 11.96 29.75
C PRO A 379 16.32 13.46 29.99
N ILE A 380 16.99 13.78 31.09
CA ILE A 380 17.41 15.15 31.39
C ILE A 380 18.49 15.60 30.39
N ASN A 381 19.28 14.65 29.92
CA ASN A 381 20.34 14.91 28.96
C ASN A 381 19.75 15.20 27.58
N MET A 382 20.04 16.38 27.07
CA MET A 382 19.53 16.85 25.76
C MET A 382 20.15 16.09 24.59
N ASP A 383 21.39 15.61 24.70
CA ASP A 383 22.04 14.85 23.64
C ASP A 383 21.34 13.48 23.46
N GLU A 384 20.87 12.88 24.56
CA GLU A 384 20.07 11.67 24.49
C GLU A 384 18.72 11.91 23.81
N GLN A 385 18.04 13.01 24.15
CA GLN A 385 16.80 13.40 23.45
C GLN A 385 17.03 13.59 21.95
N VAL A 386 18.13 14.26 21.57
CA VAL A 386 18.51 14.45 20.15
C VAL A 386 18.74 13.10 19.47
N ALA A 387 19.48 12.20 20.10
CA ALA A 387 19.76 10.87 19.55
C ALA A 387 18.47 10.08 19.30
N ILE A 388 17.55 10.06 20.29
CA ILE A 388 16.25 9.35 20.19
C ILE A 388 15.36 10.02 19.14
N GLY A 389 15.23 11.33 19.16
CA GLY A 389 14.40 12.09 18.22
C GLY A 389 14.84 11.87 16.78
N HIS A 390 16.16 12.00 16.51
CA HIS A 390 16.72 11.74 15.19
C HIS A 390 16.56 10.29 14.74
N TYR A 391 16.69 9.33 15.65
CA TYR A 391 16.49 7.92 15.32
C TYR A 391 15.07 7.67 14.76
N PHE A 392 14.03 8.13 15.44
CA PHE A 392 12.65 7.92 15.02
C PHE A 392 12.27 8.77 13.80
N THR A 393 12.71 10.01 13.71
CA THR A 393 12.46 10.85 12.52
C THR A 393 13.14 10.29 11.26
N ASN A 394 14.32 9.69 11.39
CA ASN A 394 14.98 9.00 10.28
C ASN A 394 14.21 7.73 9.85
N ILE A 395 13.68 6.97 10.80
CA ILE A 395 12.81 5.83 10.48
C ILE A 395 11.57 6.29 9.72
N ASP A 396 10.89 7.36 10.14
CA ASP A 396 9.73 7.92 9.45
C ASP A 396 10.07 8.42 8.05
N HIS A 397 11.23 9.02 7.90
CA HIS A 397 11.72 9.43 6.58
C HIS A 397 11.92 8.21 5.65
N LEU A 398 12.50 7.11 6.15
CA LEU A 398 12.67 5.87 5.37
C LEU A 398 11.33 5.25 4.98
N ILE A 399 10.36 5.18 5.90
CA ILE A 399 9.00 4.70 5.63
C ILE A 399 8.38 5.53 4.49
N THR A 400 8.40 6.86 4.62
CA THR A 400 7.86 7.79 3.62
C THR A 400 8.56 7.64 2.27
N LEU A 401 9.88 7.49 2.26
CA LEU A 401 10.67 7.30 1.04
C LEU A 401 10.27 6.01 0.30
N HIS A 402 10.13 4.89 1.04
CA HIS A 402 9.73 3.62 0.46
C HIS A 402 8.29 3.66 -0.06
N GLN A 403 7.36 4.28 0.67
CA GLN A 403 5.98 4.47 0.22
C GLN A 403 5.92 5.27 -1.09
N ARG A 404 6.56 6.43 -1.15
CA ARG A 404 6.60 7.27 -2.37
C ARG A 404 7.24 6.56 -3.55
N LYS A 405 8.30 5.78 -3.33
CA LYS A 405 8.91 4.98 -4.41
C LYS A 405 7.97 3.91 -4.92
N CYS A 406 7.28 3.21 -4.02
CA CYS A 406 6.29 2.19 -4.38
C CYS A 406 5.15 2.79 -5.22
N GLU A 407 4.60 3.94 -4.81
CA GLU A 407 3.55 4.65 -5.55
C GLU A 407 4.01 5.07 -6.95
N LYS A 408 5.18 5.73 -7.05
CA LYS A 408 5.75 6.13 -8.34
C LYS A 408 6.02 4.95 -9.28
N LEU A 409 6.48 3.82 -8.75
CA LEU A 409 6.70 2.62 -9.56
C LEU A 409 5.38 2.02 -10.05
N LYS A 410 4.32 2.02 -9.22
CA LYS A 410 2.97 1.59 -9.62
C LYS A 410 2.40 2.49 -10.72
N GLU A 411 2.55 3.81 -10.58
CA GLU A 411 2.14 4.77 -11.61
C GLU A 411 2.92 4.56 -12.92
N LEU A 412 4.23 4.38 -12.83
CA LEU A 412 5.07 4.07 -14.00
C LEU A 412 4.63 2.77 -14.67
N LYS A 413 4.41 1.68 -13.90
CA LYS A 413 3.91 0.41 -14.41
C LYS A 413 2.60 0.60 -15.18
N LYS A 414 1.63 1.30 -14.57
CA LYS A 414 0.35 1.61 -15.19
C LYS A 414 0.50 2.39 -16.50
N PHE A 415 1.33 3.43 -16.50
CA PHE A 415 1.61 4.23 -17.70
C PHE A 415 2.25 3.39 -18.81
N MET A 416 3.23 2.54 -18.46
CA MET A 416 3.91 1.70 -19.45
C MET A 416 3.00 0.60 -20.01
N LEU A 417 2.14 -0.03 -19.18
CA LEU A 417 1.12 -0.98 -19.65
C LEU A 417 0.14 -0.36 -20.65
N GLN A 418 -0.13 0.95 -20.55
CA GLN A 418 -1.02 1.66 -21.48
C GLN A 418 -0.34 2.05 -22.80
N ASN A 419 1.00 2.11 -22.83
CA ASN A 419 1.72 2.68 -23.98
C ASN A 419 2.69 1.71 -24.66
N MET A 420 3.04 0.58 -24.02
CA MET A 420 3.92 -0.46 -24.60
C MET A 420 3.13 -1.60 -25.27
N PHE A 421 1.82 -1.59 -25.22
CA PHE A 421 0.96 -2.53 -25.92
C PHE A 421 0.00 -1.81 -26.87
N VAL A 422 -0.54 -2.56 -27.85
CA VAL A 422 -1.42 -2.06 -28.92
C VAL A 422 -2.84 -2.53 -28.71
#